data_9e84a45a434bd442661cad86aa984fae
#
_entry.id   9e84a45a434bd442661cad86aa984fae
#
_cell.length_a   1.000
_cell.length_b   1.000
_cell.length_c   1.000
_cell.angle_alpha   90.00
_cell.angle_beta   90.00
_cell.angle_gamma   90.00
#
_symmetry.space_group_name_H-M   'P 1'
#
loop_
_entity.id
_entity.type
_entity.pdbx_description
1 polymer ?
#
loop_
_entity_poly.entity_id
_entity_poly.type
_entity_poly.pdbx_seq_one_letter_code
_entity_poly.pdbx_strand_id
1 'polypeptide(L)'
;QPGVELPWREAVAERMSKQVESPLQALPLLWYPHTEQTAQVRMAYMDAVTNLWKENFSYQLGGWCRAHGVQYIGHVIEDMNAHARLGGSAGHYFRALDGQDMSGIDVVLHQVMPGMADYCTPSSVEGGMADGEFYHYVLAQLGASHARQNQRMNGKAMCEVFGAYGWAEGTPLMKWLMDFLLVRGVNHFVPHAFDDQFPDSDCPPHFYANGQNPQFSGFTQLMHYVNRGAHLLSGADMEASGAILYHAEAAWMDADAMLMQKPAKVCYDAHISYDIVPMDYLKSAETRDGKFGRGYRYLIVPACKQLSPCFTEIAARLRRAGVPIFFINEAPAGVNACPEELVPLAQIASRILAQHLAHDYQTSARLLRIAKFTRDELTVFFLFNESLQTVQTTLQLPVCGQYIAADFLNEQYVRDEAAQGEVTVELAAGQSVLLVFGGVSQEEWLAFPAKQDKLHTQILDVQWDIDLRETGREEISAHCAGNPAVQYHRAGGRTGVFRRNTLSYNDKSGKSGTDGAEHRTRWHDSMSVCQRQRFRTAHLCAVLLGHCGRCSEWGK
;
A
#
# COMPACT_ATOMS: atom_id res chain seq x y z
N GLN A 1 -10.85 -21.63 19.25
CA GLN A 1 -9.91 -20.98 20.20
C GLN A 1 -10.60 -20.93 21.56
N PRO A 2 -9.92 -21.31 22.65
CA PRO A 2 -10.48 -21.14 23.98
C PRO A 2 -10.78 -19.65 24.24
N GLY A 3 -11.98 -19.32 24.71
CA GLY A 3 -12.38 -17.97 25.09
C GLY A 3 -13.00 -17.13 23.97
N VAL A 4 -13.19 -17.64 22.76
CA VAL A 4 -13.89 -16.91 21.69
C VAL A 4 -15.39 -17.19 21.79
N GLU A 5 -16.18 -16.14 22.00
CA GLU A 5 -17.63 -16.21 21.88
C GLU A 5 -18.02 -16.19 20.41
N LEU A 6 -18.81 -17.18 19.98
CA LEU A 6 -19.33 -17.24 18.61
C LEU A 6 -20.68 -16.54 18.53
N PRO A 7 -20.87 -15.60 17.60
CA PRO A 7 -22.16 -14.92 17.41
C PRO A 7 -23.29 -15.92 17.12
N TRP A 8 -24.39 -15.82 17.86
CA TRP A 8 -25.54 -16.68 17.66
C TRP A 8 -26.87 -15.92 17.74
N ARG A 9 -27.72 -16.14 16.75
CA ARG A 9 -29.10 -15.64 16.68
C ARG A 9 -29.95 -16.64 15.87
N GLU A 10 -31.26 -16.53 15.98
CA GLU A 10 -32.19 -17.29 15.15
C GLU A 10 -31.91 -17.14 13.65
N ALA A 11 -31.63 -15.93 13.19
CA ALA A 11 -31.26 -15.67 11.80
C ALA A 11 -29.99 -16.45 11.32
N VAL A 12 -29.08 -16.79 12.22
CA VAL A 12 -27.92 -17.67 11.88
C VAL A 12 -28.44 -19.09 11.66
N ALA A 13 -29.29 -19.60 12.55
CA ALA A 13 -29.89 -20.92 12.40
C ALA A 13 -30.71 -21.04 11.11
N GLU A 14 -31.54 -20.03 10.79
CA GLU A 14 -32.32 -19.99 9.55
C GLU A 14 -31.45 -20.05 8.29
N ARG A 15 -30.31 -19.35 8.29
CA ARG A 15 -29.37 -19.41 7.16
C ARG A 15 -28.65 -20.74 7.08
N MET A 16 -28.17 -21.25 8.20
CA MET A 16 -27.52 -22.56 8.26
C MET A 16 -28.45 -23.68 7.82
N SER A 17 -29.75 -23.61 8.12
CA SER A 17 -30.73 -24.66 7.75
C SER A 17 -30.84 -24.90 6.24
N LYS A 18 -30.34 -23.99 5.41
CA LYS A 18 -30.26 -24.19 3.96
C LYS A 18 -29.18 -25.20 3.56
N GLN A 19 -28.21 -25.48 4.44
CA GLN A 19 -27.06 -26.33 4.18
C GLN A 19 -26.90 -27.45 5.25
N VAL A 20 -27.46 -27.26 6.44
CA VAL A 20 -27.33 -28.17 7.59
C VAL A 20 -28.72 -28.47 8.13
N GLU A 21 -29.13 -29.74 8.17
CA GLU A 21 -30.46 -30.16 8.51
C GLU A 21 -30.91 -29.73 9.92
N SER A 22 -30.03 -29.81 10.90
CA SER A 22 -30.32 -29.47 12.31
C SER A 22 -29.26 -28.53 12.87
N PRO A 23 -29.30 -27.20 12.56
CA PRO A 23 -28.25 -26.26 12.91
C PRO A 23 -27.86 -26.23 14.39
N LEU A 24 -28.86 -26.23 15.30
CA LEU A 24 -28.60 -26.22 16.75
C LEU A 24 -27.85 -27.46 17.23
N GLN A 25 -28.23 -28.64 16.71
CA GLN A 25 -27.56 -29.90 17.06
C GLN A 25 -26.15 -29.99 16.45
N ALA A 26 -25.91 -29.31 15.35
CA ALA A 26 -24.62 -29.29 14.68
C ALA A 26 -23.59 -28.31 15.32
N LEU A 27 -24.02 -27.33 16.14
CA LEU A 27 -23.12 -26.34 16.75
C LEU A 27 -21.90 -26.94 17.45
N PRO A 28 -21.99 -28.03 18.23
CA PRO A 28 -20.80 -28.63 18.86
C PRO A 28 -19.70 -29.00 17.87
N LEU A 29 -20.03 -29.31 16.62
CA LEU A 29 -19.06 -29.64 15.57
C LEU A 29 -18.14 -28.45 15.20
N LEU A 30 -18.47 -27.22 15.57
CA LEU A 30 -17.60 -26.06 15.37
C LEU A 30 -16.29 -26.18 16.19
N TRP A 31 -16.29 -26.92 17.28
CA TRP A 31 -15.14 -27.11 18.18
C TRP A 31 -14.40 -28.43 18.01
N TYR A 32 -14.96 -29.38 17.26
CA TYR A 32 -14.32 -30.68 17.02
C TYR A 32 -13.23 -30.60 15.93
N PRO A 33 -12.32 -31.59 15.89
CA PRO A 33 -11.30 -31.69 14.83
C PRO A 33 -11.93 -31.72 13.43
N HIS A 34 -11.14 -31.31 12.45
CA HIS A 34 -11.60 -31.25 11.06
C HIS A 34 -11.95 -32.64 10.51
N THR A 35 -13.22 -32.78 10.10
CA THR A 35 -13.76 -33.87 9.29
C THR A 35 -14.60 -33.22 8.18
N GLU A 36 -15.02 -34.00 7.20
CA GLU A 36 -15.89 -33.51 6.14
C GLU A 36 -17.19 -32.89 6.71
N GLN A 37 -17.82 -33.53 7.69
CA GLN A 37 -19.01 -33.01 8.35
C GLN A 37 -18.74 -31.72 9.12
N THR A 38 -17.63 -31.63 9.87
CA THR A 38 -17.29 -30.41 10.60
C THR A 38 -16.94 -29.27 9.63
N ALA A 39 -16.31 -29.55 8.50
CA ALA A 39 -16.01 -28.57 7.45
C ALA A 39 -17.31 -27.95 6.89
N GLN A 40 -18.32 -28.76 6.58
CA GLN A 40 -19.62 -28.28 6.09
C GLN A 40 -20.34 -27.38 7.12
N VAL A 41 -20.35 -27.79 8.40
CA VAL A 41 -20.98 -27.00 9.46
C VAL A 41 -20.25 -25.68 9.68
N ARG A 42 -18.92 -25.66 9.67
CA ARG A 42 -18.12 -24.42 9.77
C ARG A 42 -18.37 -23.49 8.59
N MET A 43 -18.41 -24.04 7.38
CA MET A 43 -18.73 -23.25 6.18
C MET A 43 -20.13 -22.62 6.30
N ALA A 44 -21.15 -23.39 6.64
CA ALA A 44 -22.52 -22.90 6.78
C ALA A 44 -22.65 -21.84 7.87
N TYR A 45 -21.96 -22.03 9.00
CA TYR A 45 -21.94 -21.08 10.11
C TYR A 45 -21.26 -19.76 9.72
N MET A 46 -20.03 -19.83 9.20
CA MET A 46 -19.25 -18.65 8.82
C MET A 46 -19.90 -17.87 7.68
N ASP A 47 -20.45 -18.58 6.69
CA ASP A 47 -21.21 -17.96 5.61
C ASP A 47 -22.44 -17.21 6.14
N ALA A 48 -23.19 -17.82 7.08
CA ALA A 48 -24.34 -17.18 7.72
C ALA A 48 -23.95 -15.92 8.50
N VAL A 49 -22.92 -16.02 9.37
CA VAL A 49 -22.49 -14.90 10.24
C VAL A 49 -21.94 -13.74 9.42
N THR A 50 -21.05 -14.02 8.47
CA THR A 50 -20.40 -12.97 7.67
C THR A 50 -21.35 -12.24 6.72
N ASN A 51 -22.34 -12.95 6.17
CA ASN A 51 -23.42 -12.32 5.39
C ASN A 51 -24.37 -11.50 6.27
N LEU A 52 -24.70 -11.98 7.47
CA LEU A 52 -25.50 -11.19 8.42
C LEU A 52 -24.75 -9.94 8.88
N TRP A 53 -23.44 -10.01 9.08
CA TRP A 53 -22.62 -8.84 9.35
C TRP A 53 -22.68 -7.83 8.20
N LYS A 54 -22.47 -8.30 6.96
CA LYS A 54 -22.58 -7.48 5.76
C LYS A 54 -23.92 -6.73 5.69
N GLU A 55 -25.03 -7.44 5.87
CA GLU A 55 -26.37 -6.88 5.70
C GLU A 55 -26.78 -5.97 6.84
N ASN A 56 -26.60 -6.43 8.10
CA ASN A 56 -27.15 -5.77 9.28
C ASN A 56 -26.20 -4.74 9.89
N PHE A 57 -24.91 -4.73 9.52
CA PHE A 57 -23.94 -3.75 9.99
C PHE A 57 -23.43 -2.90 8.82
N SER A 58 -22.68 -3.49 7.91
CA SER A 58 -21.99 -2.74 6.85
C SER A 58 -22.96 -1.99 5.93
N TYR A 59 -23.99 -2.67 5.43
CA TYR A 59 -25.00 -2.06 4.57
C TYR A 59 -25.92 -1.10 5.32
N GLN A 60 -26.27 -1.41 6.55
CA GLN A 60 -27.13 -0.55 7.36
C GLN A 60 -26.46 0.79 7.65
N LEU A 61 -25.20 0.78 8.13
CA LEU A 61 -24.44 2.00 8.39
C LEU A 61 -24.19 2.78 7.11
N GLY A 62 -23.68 2.12 6.06
CA GLY A 62 -23.43 2.77 4.79
C GLY A 62 -24.69 3.37 4.15
N GLY A 63 -25.82 2.67 4.24
CA GLY A 63 -27.13 3.16 3.78
C GLY A 63 -27.57 4.42 4.54
N TRP A 64 -27.44 4.39 5.87
CA TRP A 64 -27.75 5.55 6.71
C TRP A 64 -26.85 6.74 6.40
N CYS A 65 -25.52 6.55 6.31
CA CYS A 65 -24.58 7.61 6.00
C CYS A 65 -24.89 8.29 4.66
N ARG A 66 -25.12 7.51 3.62
CA ARG A 66 -25.46 8.05 2.29
C ARG A 66 -26.80 8.78 2.28
N ALA A 67 -27.79 8.30 3.03
CA ALA A 67 -29.06 9.00 3.19
C ALA A 67 -28.92 10.37 3.88
N HIS A 68 -27.83 10.58 4.64
CA HIS A 68 -27.53 11.84 5.32
C HIS A 68 -26.40 12.64 4.63
N GLY A 69 -26.00 12.27 3.41
CA GLY A 69 -25.01 13.02 2.61
C GLY A 69 -23.57 12.88 3.12
N VAL A 70 -23.24 11.84 3.89
CA VAL A 70 -21.91 11.56 4.38
C VAL A 70 -21.40 10.21 3.89
N GLN A 71 -20.06 10.07 3.78
CA GLN A 71 -19.43 8.80 3.39
C GLN A 71 -19.17 7.93 4.62
N TYR A 72 -19.32 6.62 4.45
CA TYR A 72 -18.95 5.63 5.45
C TYR A 72 -17.60 5.02 5.06
N ILE A 73 -16.58 5.22 5.90
CA ILE A 73 -15.24 4.69 5.73
C ILE A 73 -14.77 4.01 7.03
N GLY A 74 -13.77 3.17 6.94
CA GLY A 74 -13.15 2.49 8.08
C GLY A 74 -12.46 1.22 7.62
N HIS A 75 -11.94 0.47 8.57
CA HIS A 75 -11.26 -0.80 8.35
C HIS A 75 -11.75 -1.86 9.36
N VAL A 76 -11.27 -3.07 9.23
CA VAL A 76 -11.40 -4.16 10.21
C VAL A 76 -10.00 -4.57 10.67
N ILE A 77 -9.91 -5.26 11.81
CA ILE A 77 -8.62 -5.74 12.32
C ILE A 77 -8.19 -6.94 11.48
N GLU A 78 -7.06 -6.82 10.77
CA GLU A 78 -6.47 -7.82 9.89
C GLU A 78 -5.25 -8.52 10.52
N ASP A 79 -4.93 -8.22 11.76
CA ASP A 79 -3.76 -8.71 12.46
C ASP A 79 -3.59 -10.23 12.33
N MET A 80 -2.35 -10.67 12.23
CA MET A 80 -1.98 -12.07 12.23
C MET A 80 -2.67 -12.93 11.19
N ASN A 81 -3.02 -12.38 10.03
CA ASN A 81 -3.81 -13.13 9.06
C ASN A 81 -5.23 -13.47 9.55
N ALA A 82 -5.77 -12.67 10.45
CA ALA A 82 -7.06 -12.95 11.10
C ALA A 82 -8.28 -12.52 10.29
N HIS A 83 -8.10 -11.93 9.10
CA HIS A 83 -9.17 -11.40 8.24
C HIS A 83 -10.30 -12.38 7.93
N ALA A 84 -10.03 -13.70 7.95
CA ALA A 84 -11.02 -14.76 7.76
C ALA A 84 -11.49 -15.40 9.07
N ARG A 85 -11.19 -14.83 10.23
CA ARG A 85 -11.52 -15.37 11.56
C ARG A 85 -12.48 -14.46 12.30
N LEU A 86 -13.26 -15.06 13.19
CA LEU A 86 -14.06 -14.32 14.18
C LEU A 86 -13.22 -14.06 15.44
N GLY A 87 -13.60 -13.06 16.21
CA GLY A 87 -12.96 -12.66 17.45
C GLY A 87 -12.02 -11.46 17.26
N GLY A 88 -10.95 -11.60 16.51
CA GLY A 88 -10.06 -10.47 16.16
C GLY A 88 -10.51 -9.72 14.91
N SER A 89 -11.34 -10.34 14.05
CA SER A 89 -11.86 -9.75 12.82
C SER A 89 -13.30 -10.16 12.56
N ALA A 90 -13.88 -9.66 11.47
CA ALA A 90 -15.30 -9.90 11.10
C ALA A 90 -15.51 -11.23 10.33
N GLY A 91 -14.50 -12.06 10.18
CA GLY A 91 -14.57 -13.37 9.56
C GLY A 91 -14.48 -13.38 8.03
N HIS A 92 -14.63 -12.23 7.37
CA HIS A 92 -14.49 -12.09 5.91
C HIS A 92 -14.27 -10.62 5.54
N TYR A 93 -13.06 -10.28 5.11
CA TYR A 93 -12.65 -8.91 4.83
C TYR A 93 -13.62 -8.17 3.88
N PHE A 94 -13.84 -8.71 2.69
CA PHE A 94 -14.67 -8.05 1.67
C PHE A 94 -16.11 -7.85 2.11
N ARG A 95 -16.73 -8.85 2.75
CA ARG A 95 -18.11 -8.74 3.25
C ARG A 95 -18.25 -7.70 4.36
N ALA A 96 -17.26 -7.64 5.24
CA ALA A 96 -17.28 -6.71 6.36
C ALA A 96 -17.32 -5.25 5.91
N LEU A 97 -16.62 -4.91 4.83
CA LEU A 97 -16.47 -3.55 4.33
C LEU A 97 -17.36 -3.23 3.12
N ASP A 98 -18.16 -4.19 2.62
CA ASP A 98 -18.89 -4.03 1.35
C ASP A 98 -19.91 -2.87 1.33
N GLY A 99 -20.39 -2.44 2.49
CA GLY A 99 -21.29 -1.28 2.64
C GLY A 99 -20.60 0.09 2.64
N GLN A 100 -19.27 0.14 2.70
CA GLN A 100 -18.48 1.37 2.77
C GLN A 100 -18.37 2.08 1.43
N ASP A 101 -17.99 3.35 1.46
CA ASP A 101 -17.76 4.21 0.28
C ASP A 101 -16.28 4.28 -0.11
N MET A 102 -15.39 3.79 0.76
CA MET A 102 -13.99 3.49 0.49
C MET A 102 -13.66 2.15 1.12
N SER A 103 -12.80 1.36 0.49
CA SER A 103 -12.21 0.20 1.16
C SER A 103 -11.16 0.67 2.16
N GLY A 104 -11.01 -0.01 3.29
CA GLY A 104 -10.08 0.42 4.33
C GLY A 104 -9.22 -0.69 4.91
N ILE A 105 -8.02 -0.29 5.29
CA ILE A 105 -7.04 -1.07 6.03
C ILE A 105 -6.41 -0.18 7.10
N ASP A 106 -5.67 -0.78 8.04
CA ASP A 106 -4.74 -0.06 8.90
C ASP A 106 -3.29 -0.57 8.73
N VAL A 107 -2.32 0.32 9.00
CA VAL A 107 -0.90 0.01 9.09
C VAL A 107 -0.36 0.69 10.34
N VAL A 108 -0.37 -0.06 11.42
CA VAL A 108 -0.10 0.39 12.79
C VAL A 108 0.86 -0.60 13.49
N LEU A 109 1.32 -0.29 14.71
CA LEU A 109 2.05 -1.25 15.57
C LEU A 109 3.30 -1.89 14.92
N HIS A 110 4.01 -1.19 14.04
CA HIS A 110 5.17 -1.72 13.28
C HIS A 110 4.83 -2.92 12.37
N GLN A 111 3.57 -3.08 11.96
CA GLN A 111 3.13 -4.17 11.08
C GLN A 111 3.89 -4.19 9.76
N VAL A 112 4.19 -3.01 9.21
CA VAL A 112 4.97 -2.83 7.98
C VAL A 112 6.25 -2.07 8.31
N MET A 113 7.39 -2.70 8.09
CA MET A 113 8.70 -2.11 8.34
C MET A 113 9.67 -2.45 7.20
N PRO A 114 10.57 -1.52 6.82
CA PRO A 114 11.61 -1.80 5.83
C PRO A 114 12.44 -3.03 6.18
N GLY A 115 12.52 -4.00 5.25
CA GLY A 115 13.29 -5.23 5.43
C GLY A 115 12.65 -6.31 6.31
N MET A 116 11.42 -6.11 6.80
CA MET A 116 10.74 -7.04 7.73
C MET A 116 9.71 -7.97 7.05
N ALA A 117 9.66 -8.01 5.72
CA ALA A 117 8.68 -8.82 4.99
C ALA A 117 8.72 -10.32 5.29
N ASP A 118 9.87 -10.86 5.66
CA ASP A 118 10.06 -12.28 5.91
C ASP A 118 10.01 -12.65 7.41
N TYR A 119 9.68 -11.69 8.28
CA TYR A 119 9.69 -11.88 9.73
C TYR A 119 8.29 -12.12 10.29
N CYS A 120 8.19 -13.08 11.21
CA CYS A 120 7.03 -13.25 12.07
C CYS A 120 7.43 -12.82 13.49
N THR A 121 6.63 -11.95 14.08
CA THR A 121 6.83 -11.42 15.43
C THR A 121 5.63 -11.74 16.31
N PRO A 122 5.80 -11.83 17.65
CA PRO A 122 4.65 -11.87 18.54
C PRO A 122 3.76 -10.65 18.32
N SER A 123 2.47 -10.88 18.14
CA SER A 123 1.48 -9.80 18.03
C SER A 123 1.14 -9.23 19.40
N SER A 124 0.67 -7.97 19.40
CA SER A 124 0.06 -7.34 20.58
C SER A 124 -1.28 -8.00 20.97
N VAL A 125 -1.89 -8.74 20.05
CA VAL A 125 -3.10 -9.51 20.32
C VAL A 125 -2.70 -10.84 20.97
N GLU A 126 -3.32 -11.19 22.11
CA GLU A 126 -2.98 -12.35 22.92
C GLU A 126 -2.88 -13.65 22.10
N GLY A 127 -1.73 -14.32 22.21
CA GLY A 127 -1.47 -15.62 21.61
C GLY A 127 -1.25 -15.62 20.09
N GLY A 128 -1.04 -14.44 19.48
CA GLY A 128 -0.90 -14.32 18.05
C GLY A 128 0.51 -14.01 17.56
N MET A 129 0.68 -14.13 16.26
CA MET A 129 1.91 -13.78 15.54
C MET A 129 1.58 -12.82 14.41
N ALA A 130 2.27 -11.70 14.36
CA ALA A 130 2.24 -10.79 13.22
C ALA A 130 3.05 -11.41 12.07
N ASP A 131 2.43 -11.58 10.91
CA ASP A 131 3.04 -12.21 9.73
C ASP A 131 3.47 -11.13 8.73
N GLY A 132 4.79 -10.89 8.63
CA GLY A 132 5.35 -9.90 7.72
C GLY A 132 4.99 -10.14 6.25
N GLU A 133 4.89 -11.40 5.79
CA GLU A 133 4.46 -11.67 4.41
C GLU A 133 3.00 -11.24 4.19
N PHE A 134 2.11 -11.42 5.16
CA PHE A 134 0.74 -10.94 5.06
C PHE A 134 0.70 -9.42 4.92
N TYR A 135 1.38 -8.69 5.81
CA TYR A 135 1.37 -7.23 5.79
C TYR A 135 2.02 -6.64 4.53
N HIS A 136 3.12 -7.24 4.06
CA HIS A 136 3.85 -6.69 2.90
C HIS A 136 3.24 -7.06 1.55
N TYR A 137 2.57 -8.21 1.44
CA TYR A 137 2.11 -8.72 0.13
C TYR A 137 0.59 -8.84 0.00
N VAL A 138 -0.17 -8.77 1.10
CA VAL A 138 -1.62 -8.98 1.08
C VAL A 138 -2.39 -7.78 1.59
N LEU A 139 -2.05 -7.21 2.75
CA LEU A 139 -2.88 -6.22 3.43
C LEU A 139 -3.28 -5.04 2.52
N ALA A 140 -2.31 -4.32 1.95
CA ALA A 140 -2.61 -3.20 1.05
C ALA A 140 -3.36 -3.65 -0.20
N GLN A 141 -3.08 -4.85 -0.70
CA GLN A 141 -3.79 -5.41 -1.86
C GLN A 141 -5.25 -5.76 -1.56
N LEU A 142 -5.60 -6.19 -0.33
CA LEU A 142 -7.00 -6.37 0.07
C LEU A 142 -7.78 -5.06 -0.09
N GLY A 143 -7.26 -3.96 0.49
CA GLY A 143 -7.87 -2.64 0.39
C GLY A 143 -8.01 -2.16 -1.05
N ALA A 144 -6.92 -2.16 -1.79
CA ALA A 144 -6.87 -1.69 -3.16
C ALA A 144 -7.72 -2.54 -4.12
N SER A 145 -7.71 -3.87 -3.98
CA SER A 145 -8.52 -4.78 -4.79
C SER A 145 -10.01 -4.59 -4.55
N HIS A 146 -10.42 -4.50 -3.28
CA HIS A 146 -11.82 -4.27 -2.92
C HIS A 146 -12.33 -2.93 -3.47
N ALA A 147 -11.53 -1.87 -3.33
CA ALA A 147 -11.85 -0.55 -3.85
C ALA A 147 -12.08 -0.56 -5.36
N ARG A 148 -11.29 -1.32 -6.12
CA ARG A 148 -11.40 -1.44 -7.57
C ARG A 148 -12.56 -2.34 -8.02
N GLN A 149 -12.89 -3.37 -7.24
CA GLN A 149 -13.96 -4.33 -7.56
C GLN A 149 -15.36 -3.81 -7.21
N ASN A 150 -15.47 -2.92 -6.24
CA ASN A 150 -16.73 -2.35 -5.81
C ASN A 150 -16.96 -1.00 -6.51
N GLN A 151 -17.96 -0.93 -7.40
CA GLN A 151 -18.26 0.28 -8.16
C GLN A 151 -18.54 1.52 -7.30
N ARG A 152 -19.12 1.35 -6.11
CA ARG A 152 -19.38 2.46 -5.18
C ARG A 152 -18.10 3.08 -4.67
N MET A 153 -17.11 2.27 -4.37
CA MET A 153 -15.81 2.72 -3.88
C MET A 153 -14.99 3.41 -4.96
N ASN A 154 -15.22 3.08 -6.22
CA ASN A 154 -14.59 3.71 -7.40
C ASN A 154 -13.07 3.88 -7.27
N GLY A 155 -12.37 2.81 -6.86
CA GLY A 155 -10.92 2.78 -6.69
C GLY A 155 -10.39 3.53 -5.45
N LYS A 156 -11.26 4.00 -4.54
CA LYS A 156 -10.84 4.69 -3.32
C LYS A 156 -10.48 3.67 -2.24
N ALA A 157 -9.19 3.53 -1.97
CA ALA A 157 -8.66 2.71 -0.90
C ALA A 157 -8.05 3.59 0.19
N MET A 158 -8.52 3.44 1.42
CA MET A 158 -8.09 4.20 2.59
C MET A 158 -7.14 3.35 3.46
N CYS A 159 -6.19 4.00 4.10
CA CYS A 159 -5.38 3.41 5.15
C CYS A 159 -5.34 4.35 6.36
N GLU A 160 -5.69 3.83 7.54
CA GLU A 160 -5.23 4.41 8.80
C GLU A 160 -3.74 4.05 8.95
N VAL A 161 -2.88 5.04 9.25
CA VAL A 161 -1.43 4.84 9.16
C VAL A 161 -0.67 5.58 10.26
N PHE A 162 0.48 5.04 10.65
CA PHE A 162 1.43 5.56 11.65
C PHE A 162 1.09 5.26 13.11
N GLY A 163 -0.14 4.87 13.43
CA GLY A 163 -0.55 4.64 14.81
C GLY A 163 0.35 3.64 15.54
N ALA A 164 0.74 3.97 16.76
CA ALA A 164 1.55 3.13 17.66
C ALA A 164 2.95 2.72 17.11
N TYR A 165 3.50 3.47 16.14
CA TYR A 165 4.93 3.34 15.78
C TYR A 165 5.85 4.03 16.81
N GLY A 166 5.30 4.81 17.70
CA GLY A 166 6.04 5.48 18.76
C GLY A 166 6.71 6.79 18.35
N TRP A 167 7.23 7.53 19.33
CA TRP A 167 7.90 8.81 19.09
C TRP A 167 9.20 8.70 18.27
N ALA A 168 9.74 7.49 18.13
CA ALA A 168 10.93 7.23 17.31
C ALA A 168 10.61 7.19 15.80
N GLU A 169 9.34 7.14 15.41
CA GLU A 169 8.96 7.22 14.01
C GLU A 169 9.30 8.59 13.45
N GLY A 170 10.24 8.59 12.51
CA GLY A 170 10.68 9.79 11.82
C GLY A 170 10.01 9.94 10.45
N THR A 171 10.01 11.18 9.93
CA THR A 171 9.47 11.48 8.60
C THR A 171 10.05 10.62 7.46
N PRO A 172 11.31 10.12 7.50
CA PRO A 172 11.80 9.17 6.49
C PRO A 172 11.06 7.83 6.49
N LEU A 173 10.72 7.27 7.67
CA LEU A 173 9.92 6.05 7.76
C LEU A 173 8.48 6.31 7.32
N MET A 174 7.88 7.43 7.76
CA MET A 174 6.56 7.85 7.29
C MET A 174 6.49 7.96 5.77
N LYS A 175 7.51 8.58 5.14
CA LYS A 175 7.60 8.67 3.66
C LYS A 175 7.69 7.30 3.01
N TRP A 176 8.49 6.41 3.57
CA TRP A 176 8.64 5.05 3.06
C TRP A 176 7.30 4.29 3.13
N LEU A 177 6.55 4.41 4.25
CA LEU A 177 5.23 3.81 4.42
C LEU A 177 4.20 4.37 3.41
N MET A 178 4.25 5.68 3.15
CA MET A 178 3.37 6.29 2.15
C MET A 178 3.64 5.77 0.74
N ASP A 179 4.89 5.63 0.34
CA ASP A 179 5.24 5.06 -0.98
C ASP A 179 4.89 3.58 -1.07
N PHE A 180 5.12 2.84 0.02
CA PHE A 180 4.71 1.45 0.14
C PHE A 180 3.21 1.27 -0.12
N LEU A 181 2.39 2.16 0.41
CA LEU A 181 0.94 2.14 0.25
C LEU A 181 0.51 2.65 -1.14
N LEU A 182 1.07 3.77 -1.61
CA LEU A 182 0.76 4.35 -2.92
C LEU A 182 1.06 3.39 -4.08
N VAL A 183 2.23 2.72 -4.06
CA VAL A 183 2.61 1.78 -5.12
C VAL A 183 1.73 0.52 -5.15
N ARG A 184 0.98 0.26 -4.09
CA ARG A 184 0.01 -0.84 -3.97
C ARG A 184 -1.43 -0.41 -4.26
N GLY A 185 -1.64 0.88 -4.58
CA GLY A 185 -2.93 1.43 -4.99
C GLY A 185 -3.80 1.98 -3.85
N VAL A 186 -3.25 2.12 -2.64
CA VAL A 186 -3.89 2.89 -1.56
C VAL A 186 -3.69 4.36 -1.85
N ASN A 187 -4.76 5.16 -1.82
CA ASN A 187 -4.75 6.53 -2.30
C ASN A 187 -5.51 7.53 -1.40
N HIS A 188 -5.99 7.08 -0.25
CA HIS A 188 -6.56 7.91 0.80
C HIS A 188 -5.91 7.55 2.13
N PHE A 189 -5.57 8.54 2.94
CA PHE A 189 -4.81 8.33 4.17
C PHE A 189 -5.47 9.03 5.35
N VAL A 190 -5.52 8.33 6.49
CA VAL A 190 -5.94 8.84 7.79
C VAL A 190 -4.75 8.70 8.74
N PRO A 191 -3.86 9.70 8.81
CA PRO A 191 -2.70 9.64 9.69
C PRO A 191 -3.10 9.63 11.16
N HIS A 192 -2.64 8.66 11.94
CA HIS A 192 -2.85 8.56 13.37
C HIS A 192 -1.59 9.01 14.12
N ALA A 193 -1.62 10.11 14.93
CA ALA A 193 -2.76 10.99 15.02
C ALA A 193 -2.35 12.47 15.06
N PHE A 194 -3.24 13.32 14.59
CA PHE A 194 -3.16 14.74 14.93
C PHE A 194 -3.76 14.93 16.33
N ASP A 195 -2.99 15.50 17.25
CA ASP A 195 -3.41 15.76 18.61
C ASP A 195 -3.04 17.19 19.02
N ASP A 196 -3.94 17.88 19.71
CA ASP A 196 -3.74 19.21 20.27
C ASP A 196 -3.26 19.17 21.73
N GLN A 197 -3.13 17.96 22.34
CA GLN A 197 -2.65 17.76 23.69
C GLN A 197 -1.19 17.30 23.71
N PHE A 198 -0.50 17.60 24.80
CA PHE A 198 0.83 17.08 25.11
C PHE A 198 1.14 17.25 26.61
N PRO A 199 1.61 16.22 27.33
CA PRO A 199 1.79 14.85 26.84
C PRO A 199 0.46 14.11 26.68
N ASP A 200 0.41 13.20 25.70
CA ASP A 200 -0.62 12.21 25.53
C ASP A 200 0.02 10.83 25.40
N SER A 201 -0.55 9.81 26.02
CA SER A 201 -0.03 8.44 26.03
C SER A 201 -0.68 7.55 24.99
N ASP A 202 -1.72 8.02 24.29
CA ASP A 202 -2.44 7.22 23.31
C ASP A 202 -1.63 7.05 22.02
N CYS A 203 -1.20 5.84 21.75
CA CYS A 203 -0.65 5.36 20.47
C CYS A 203 0.20 6.37 19.67
N PRO A 204 1.31 6.94 20.18
CA PRO A 204 2.13 7.89 19.43
C PRO A 204 2.64 7.30 18.11
N PRO A 205 3.04 8.13 17.12
CA PRO A 205 3.36 9.56 17.23
C PRO A 205 2.15 10.50 17.14
N HIS A 206 2.25 11.65 17.80
CA HIS A 206 1.30 12.74 17.68
C HIS A 206 1.92 13.87 16.87
N PHE A 207 1.39 14.15 15.67
CA PHE A 207 2.09 15.01 14.69
C PHE A 207 2.18 16.46 15.14
N TYR A 208 1.12 17.00 15.71
CA TYR A 208 1.10 18.37 16.21
C TYR A 208 1.55 18.45 17.67
N ALA A 209 0.98 17.61 18.54
CA ALA A 209 1.31 17.51 19.97
C ALA A 209 1.35 18.89 20.66
N ASN A 210 0.30 19.70 20.49
CA ASN A 210 0.23 21.08 20.97
C ASN A 210 1.45 21.93 20.58
N GLY A 211 1.98 21.77 19.38
CA GLY A 211 3.19 22.44 18.90
C GLY A 211 4.51 21.91 19.47
N GLN A 212 4.49 20.82 20.23
CA GLN A 212 5.67 20.26 20.88
C GLN A 212 6.46 19.28 19.97
N ASN A 213 5.85 18.77 18.89
CA ASN A 213 6.55 17.86 17.98
C ASN A 213 7.48 18.64 17.04
N PRO A 214 8.82 18.47 17.12
CA PRO A 214 9.78 19.17 16.26
C PRO A 214 9.70 18.72 14.79
N GLN A 215 9.09 17.58 14.50
CA GLN A 215 8.92 17.04 13.16
C GLN A 215 7.68 17.56 12.43
N PHE A 216 6.83 18.38 13.06
CA PHE A 216 5.55 18.81 12.48
C PHE A 216 5.70 19.52 11.13
N SER A 217 6.74 20.36 10.97
CA SER A 217 7.00 21.01 9.68
C SER A 217 7.40 20.01 8.59
N GLY A 218 8.18 18.99 8.94
CA GLY A 218 8.53 17.89 8.02
C GLY A 218 7.32 17.03 7.67
N PHE A 219 6.46 16.75 8.65
CA PHE A 219 5.19 16.07 8.43
C PHE A 219 4.29 16.84 7.46
N THR A 220 4.19 18.18 7.60
CA THR A 220 3.42 19.02 6.68
C THR A 220 3.95 18.91 5.23
N GLN A 221 5.28 18.94 5.04
CA GLN A 221 5.90 18.75 3.72
C GLN A 221 5.61 17.36 3.15
N LEU A 222 5.68 16.33 4.00
CA LEU A 222 5.32 14.97 3.62
C LEU A 222 3.86 14.87 3.17
N MET A 223 2.93 15.52 3.86
CA MET A 223 1.52 15.53 3.46
C MET A 223 1.31 16.25 2.12
N HIS A 224 2.05 17.30 1.81
CA HIS A 224 2.03 17.90 0.47
C HIS A 224 2.51 16.94 -0.62
N TYR A 225 3.59 16.20 -0.36
CA TYR A 225 4.08 15.14 -1.25
C TYR A 225 3.02 14.06 -1.47
N VAL A 226 2.47 13.51 -0.38
CA VAL A 226 1.46 12.44 -0.42
C VAL A 226 0.21 12.88 -1.16
N ASN A 227 -0.27 14.11 -0.90
CA ASN A 227 -1.45 14.65 -1.57
C ASN A 227 -1.26 14.77 -3.09
N ARG A 228 -0.06 15.13 -3.57
CA ARG A 228 0.24 15.14 -5.02
C ARG A 228 0.16 13.74 -5.62
N GLY A 229 0.82 12.76 -4.97
CA GLY A 229 0.78 11.36 -5.40
C GLY A 229 -0.63 10.79 -5.36
N ALA A 230 -1.33 10.95 -4.26
CA ALA A 230 -2.70 10.48 -4.08
C ALA A 230 -3.65 11.12 -5.10
N HIS A 231 -3.52 12.42 -5.38
CA HIS A 231 -4.34 13.10 -6.38
C HIS A 231 -4.11 12.58 -7.81
N LEU A 232 -2.85 12.35 -8.19
CA LEU A 232 -2.53 11.78 -9.51
C LEU A 232 -3.09 10.37 -9.66
N LEU A 233 -2.96 9.54 -8.61
CA LEU A 233 -3.34 8.12 -8.63
C LEU A 233 -4.82 7.89 -8.32
N SER A 234 -5.50 8.83 -7.65
CA SER A 234 -6.94 8.73 -7.38
C SER A 234 -7.73 8.88 -8.69
N GLY A 235 -8.59 7.91 -8.96
CA GLY A 235 -9.33 7.84 -10.22
C GLY A 235 -8.53 7.29 -11.40
N ALA A 236 -7.24 6.96 -11.21
CA ALA A 236 -6.48 6.19 -12.18
C ALA A 236 -6.82 4.70 -12.06
N ASP A 237 -6.79 4.00 -13.19
CA ASP A 237 -6.92 2.54 -13.21
C ASP A 237 -5.54 1.89 -13.04
N MET A 238 -5.34 1.22 -11.91
CA MET A 238 -4.12 0.46 -11.65
C MET A 238 -4.20 -0.90 -12.33
N GLU A 239 -3.18 -1.24 -13.08
CA GLU A 239 -3.09 -2.53 -13.77
C GLU A 239 -2.99 -3.69 -12.77
N ALA A 240 -3.86 -4.70 -12.95
CA ALA A 240 -3.73 -6.02 -12.33
C ALA A 240 -3.83 -7.07 -13.44
N SER A 241 -2.73 -7.78 -13.69
CA SER A 241 -2.64 -8.77 -14.78
C SER A 241 -3.57 -9.96 -14.56
N GLY A 242 -3.74 -10.37 -13.30
CA GLY A 242 -4.58 -11.49 -12.91
C GLY A 242 -5.10 -11.35 -11.49
N ALA A 243 -5.69 -12.42 -10.99
CA ALA A 243 -6.28 -12.45 -9.66
C ALA A 243 -5.79 -13.64 -8.83
N ILE A 244 -5.68 -13.44 -7.52
CA ILE A 244 -5.47 -14.48 -6.51
C ILE A 244 -6.78 -14.65 -5.75
N LEU A 245 -7.27 -15.87 -5.63
CA LEU A 245 -8.49 -16.16 -4.89
C LEU A 245 -8.32 -15.86 -3.40
N TYR A 246 -9.20 -15.01 -2.87
CA TYR A 246 -9.45 -14.90 -1.44
C TYR A 246 -10.29 -16.09 -1.00
N HIS A 247 -9.64 -17.13 -0.52
CA HIS A 247 -10.27 -18.42 -0.21
C HIS A 247 -10.63 -18.54 1.29
N ALA A 248 -11.33 -17.53 1.82
CA ALA A 248 -11.78 -17.54 3.22
C ALA A 248 -12.58 -18.80 3.56
N GLU A 249 -13.38 -19.29 2.62
CA GLU A 249 -14.16 -20.52 2.76
C GLU A 249 -13.27 -21.73 3.02
N ALA A 250 -12.12 -21.85 2.34
CA ALA A 250 -11.16 -22.90 2.60
C ALA A 250 -10.55 -22.76 4.00
N ALA A 251 -10.22 -21.54 4.43
CA ALA A 251 -9.71 -21.28 5.77
C ALA A 251 -10.75 -21.61 6.87
N TRP A 252 -12.04 -21.50 6.58
CA TRP A 252 -13.10 -21.91 7.50
C TRP A 252 -13.24 -23.42 7.61
N MET A 253 -13.06 -24.13 6.50
CA MET A 253 -13.26 -25.57 6.39
C MET A 253 -12.01 -26.37 6.71
N ASP A 254 -10.84 -25.89 6.32
CA ASP A 254 -9.58 -26.62 6.36
C ASP A 254 -8.46 -25.77 6.99
N ALA A 255 -7.95 -26.23 8.14
CA ALA A 255 -6.87 -25.55 8.83
C ALA A 255 -5.53 -25.58 8.04
N ASP A 256 -5.39 -26.50 7.10
CA ASP A 256 -4.16 -26.68 6.30
C ASP A 256 -4.20 -25.90 4.97
N ALA A 257 -5.22 -25.08 4.73
CA ALA A 257 -5.29 -24.23 3.54
C ALA A 257 -4.05 -23.31 3.43
N MET A 258 -3.45 -23.25 2.25
CA MET A 258 -2.30 -22.39 2.00
C MET A 258 -2.67 -20.94 2.23
N LEU A 259 -1.83 -20.20 2.95
CA LEU A 259 -2.00 -18.77 3.14
C LEU A 259 -1.79 -18.04 1.81
N MET A 260 -2.71 -17.10 1.47
CA MET A 260 -2.69 -16.41 0.17
C MET A 260 -1.45 -15.54 -0.05
N GLN A 261 -0.77 -15.10 1.01
CA GLN A 261 0.49 -14.36 0.90
C GLN A 261 1.61 -15.16 0.23
N LYS A 262 1.54 -16.50 0.22
CA LYS A 262 2.57 -17.32 -0.43
C LYS A 262 2.61 -17.10 -1.95
N PRO A 263 1.54 -17.31 -2.73
CA PRO A 263 1.53 -16.95 -4.15
C PRO A 263 1.62 -15.45 -4.39
N ALA A 264 1.05 -14.62 -3.51
CA ALA A 264 1.14 -13.16 -3.61
C ALA A 264 2.59 -12.68 -3.60
N LYS A 265 3.41 -13.16 -2.66
CA LYS A 265 4.83 -12.86 -2.59
C LYS A 265 5.58 -13.26 -3.86
N VAL A 266 5.37 -14.48 -4.35
CA VAL A 266 6.05 -14.98 -5.55
C VAL A 266 5.72 -14.11 -6.77
N CYS A 267 4.45 -13.72 -6.93
CA CYS A 267 4.04 -12.83 -8.02
C CYS A 267 4.65 -11.42 -7.84
N TYR A 268 4.54 -10.83 -6.66
CA TYR A 268 4.99 -9.47 -6.41
C TYR A 268 6.51 -9.31 -6.51
N ASP A 269 7.27 -10.31 -6.06
CA ASP A 269 8.72 -10.35 -6.20
C ASP A 269 9.19 -10.55 -7.65
N ALA A 270 8.31 -11.07 -8.51
CA ALA A 270 8.51 -11.15 -9.96
C ALA A 270 7.88 -9.96 -10.73
N HIS A 271 7.48 -8.89 -10.04
CA HIS A 271 6.83 -7.70 -10.61
C HIS A 271 5.52 -7.99 -11.35
N ILE A 272 4.85 -9.08 -11.03
CA ILE A 272 3.54 -9.45 -11.58
C ILE A 272 2.45 -8.80 -10.72
N SER A 273 1.69 -7.89 -11.33
CA SER A 273 0.56 -7.23 -10.69
C SER A 273 -0.64 -8.17 -10.55
N TYR A 274 -1.33 -8.13 -9.43
CA TYR A 274 -2.52 -8.93 -9.15
C TYR A 274 -3.52 -8.18 -8.29
N ASP A 275 -4.78 -8.60 -8.38
CA ASP A 275 -5.80 -8.30 -7.39
C ASP A 275 -6.14 -9.55 -6.57
N ILE A 276 -6.67 -9.34 -5.37
CA ILE A 276 -7.24 -10.39 -4.54
C ILE A 276 -8.75 -10.38 -4.75
N VAL A 277 -9.33 -11.53 -5.13
CA VAL A 277 -10.76 -11.61 -5.49
C VAL A 277 -11.51 -12.59 -4.60
N PRO A 278 -12.60 -12.20 -3.92
CA PRO A 278 -13.40 -13.12 -3.14
C PRO A 278 -14.31 -13.98 -4.04
N MET A 279 -14.80 -15.09 -3.49
CA MET A 279 -15.75 -15.97 -4.17
C MET A 279 -17.00 -15.21 -4.60
N ASP A 280 -17.49 -14.28 -3.79
CA ASP A 280 -18.68 -13.48 -4.11
C ASP A 280 -18.48 -12.63 -5.38
N TYR A 281 -17.28 -12.07 -5.59
CA TYR A 281 -16.94 -11.39 -6.84
C TYR A 281 -16.91 -12.36 -8.02
N LEU A 282 -16.28 -13.52 -7.86
CA LEU A 282 -16.21 -14.52 -8.92
C LEU A 282 -17.60 -15.01 -9.37
N LYS A 283 -18.58 -15.11 -8.47
CA LYS A 283 -19.95 -15.49 -8.82
C LYS A 283 -20.58 -14.56 -9.86
N SER A 284 -20.34 -13.25 -9.74
CA SER A 284 -20.93 -12.20 -10.58
C SER A 284 -20.02 -11.70 -11.71
N ALA A 285 -18.72 -12.04 -11.69
CA ALA A 285 -17.78 -11.56 -12.67
C ALA A 285 -18.11 -12.02 -14.08
N GLU A 286 -18.26 -11.07 -14.99
CA GLU A 286 -18.43 -11.37 -16.41
C GLU A 286 -17.14 -11.96 -17.01
N THR A 287 -17.31 -12.76 -18.06
CA THR A 287 -16.18 -13.36 -18.79
C THR A 287 -16.28 -12.99 -20.26
N ARG A 288 -15.15 -12.52 -20.82
CA ARG A 288 -15.07 -12.13 -22.22
C ARG A 288 -13.62 -12.21 -22.73
N ASP A 289 -13.41 -12.75 -23.93
CA ASP A 289 -12.14 -12.72 -24.68
C ASP A 289 -10.94 -13.17 -23.86
N GLY A 290 -11.04 -14.30 -23.15
CA GLY A 290 -9.96 -14.85 -22.32
C GLY A 290 -9.71 -14.07 -21.02
N LYS A 291 -10.65 -13.22 -20.61
CA LYS A 291 -10.55 -12.39 -19.39
C LYS A 291 -11.81 -12.51 -18.55
N PHE A 292 -11.73 -12.10 -17.30
CA PHE A 292 -12.89 -11.99 -16.41
C PHE A 292 -12.85 -10.73 -15.55
N GLY A 293 -14.02 -10.32 -15.06
CA GLY A 293 -14.17 -9.18 -14.17
C GLY A 293 -13.56 -7.91 -14.74
N ARG A 294 -12.60 -7.31 -14.05
CA ARG A 294 -11.90 -6.07 -14.47
C ARG A 294 -10.87 -6.28 -15.58
N GLY A 295 -10.86 -7.42 -16.25
CA GLY A 295 -9.92 -7.74 -17.31
C GLY A 295 -8.79 -8.67 -16.87
N TYR A 296 -8.96 -9.38 -15.76
CA TYR A 296 -7.99 -10.37 -15.29
C TYR A 296 -7.80 -11.49 -16.30
N ARG A 297 -6.55 -11.79 -16.62
CA ARG A 297 -6.14 -12.76 -17.65
C ARG A 297 -5.96 -14.18 -17.10
N TYR A 298 -5.91 -14.35 -15.79
CA TYR A 298 -5.77 -15.63 -15.11
C TYR A 298 -6.28 -15.56 -13.66
N LEU A 299 -6.59 -16.74 -13.11
CA LEU A 299 -6.91 -16.91 -11.68
C LEU A 299 -5.91 -17.84 -11.03
N ILE A 300 -5.30 -17.42 -9.92
CA ILE A 300 -4.49 -18.28 -9.04
C ILE A 300 -5.38 -18.75 -7.88
N VAL A 301 -5.41 -20.05 -7.64
CA VAL A 301 -6.09 -20.67 -6.51
C VAL A 301 -5.03 -21.23 -5.55
N PRO A 302 -4.87 -20.63 -4.36
CA PRO A 302 -3.95 -21.18 -3.34
C PRO A 302 -4.33 -22.62 -2.97
N ALA A 303 -3.36 -23.45 -2.63
CA ALA A 303 -3.59 -24.86 -2.28
C ALA A 303 -4.63 -24.97 -1.17
N CYS A 304 -5.64 -25.78 -1.39
CA CYS A 304 -6.67 -26.08 -0.41
C CYS A 304 -7.40 -27.37 -0.78
N LYS A 305 -7.81 -28.12 0.23
CA LYS A 305 -8.53 -29.39 0.03
C LYS A 305 -9.98 -29.20 -0.39
N GLN A 306 -10.60 -28.11 0.03
CA GLN A 306 -12.02 -27.85 -0.20
C GLN A 306 -12.28 -26.38 -0.50
N LEU A 307 -13.24 -26.13 -1.37
CA LEU A 307 -13.84 -24.81 -1.62
C LEU A 307 -15.36 -24.92 -1.61
N SER A 308 -16.04 -23.77 -1.63
CA SER A 308 -17.49 -23.73 -1.83
C SER A 308 -17.89 -24.50 -3.10
N PRO A 309 -18.96 -25.32 -3.07
CA PRO A 309 -19.41 -26.11 -4.24
C PRO A 309 -19.64 -25.28 -5.50
N CYS A 310 -20.00 -24.00 -5.36
CA CYS A 310 -20.18 -23.09 -6.51
C CYS A 310 -18.89 -22.86 -7.30
N PHE A 311 -17.71 -23.12 -6.73
CA PHE A 311 -16.44 -22.91 -7.43
C PHE A 311 -16.28 -23.83 -8.65
N THR A 312 -16.85 -25.04 -8.62
CA THR A 312 -16.83 -25.95 -9.78
C THR A 312 -17.49 -25.34 -11.02
N GLU A 313 -18.63 -24.67 -10.84
CA GLU A 313 -19.33 -23.96 -11.92
C GLU A 313 -18.56 -22.73 -12.39
N ILE A 314 -17.97 -21.98 -11.44
CA ILE A 314 -17.11 -20.82 -11.73
C ILE A 314 -15.91 -21.27 -12.57
N ALA A 315 -15.20 -22.32 -12.15
CA ALA A 315 -14.06 -22.85 -12.88
C ALA A 315 -14.43 -23.30 -14.30
N ALA A 316 -15.56 -23.99 -14.46
CA ALA A 316 -16.07 -24.39 -15.76
C ALA A 316 -16.43 -23.19 -16.65
N ARG A 317 -16.97 -22.11 -16.09
CA ARG A 317 -17.25 -20.85 -16.80
C ARG A 317 -15.97 -20.15 -17.26
N LEU A 318 -14.98 -20.02 -16.39
CA LEU A 318 -13.69 -19.40 -16.70
C LEU A 318 -12.98 -20.17 -17.81
N ARG A 319 -12.92 -21.50 -17.72
CA ARG A 319 -12.31 -22.37 -18.76
C ARG A 319 -13.00 -22.22 -20.12
N ARG A 320 -14.35 -22.19 -20.16
CA ARG A 320 -15.09 -21.95 -21.39
C ARG A 320 -14.80 -20.60 -22.02
N ALA A 321 -14.47 -19.60 -21.22
CA ALA A 321 -14.07 -18.28 -21.68
C ALA A 321 -12.58 -18.21 -22.08
N GLY A 322 -11.82 -19.30 -21.96
CA GLY A 322 -10.38 -19.33 -22.25
C GLY A 322 -9.50 -18.68 -21.19
N VAL A 323 -10.02 -18.51 -19.95
CA VAL A 323 -9.26 -17.96 -18.83
C VAL A 323 -8.46 -19.08 -18.16
N PRO A 324 -7.12 -19.01 -18.12
CA PRO A 324 -6.29 -19.95 -17.38
C PRO A 324 -6.58 -19.92 -15.88
N ILE A 325 -6.64 -21.09 -15.25
CA ILE A 325 -6.71 -21.25 -13.80
C ILE A 325 -5.46 -22.00 -13.35
N PHE A 326 -4.75 -21.46 -12.38
CA PHE A 326 -3.56 -22.07 -11.79
C PHE A 326 -3.86 -22.50 -10.37
N PHE A 327 -3.93 -23.80 -10.14
CA PHE A 327 -4.02 -24.40 -8.81
C PHE A 327 -2.62 -24.61 -8.26
N ILE A 328 -2.33 -24.00 -7.12
CA ILE A 328 -1.02 -24.15 -6.50
C ILE A 328 -0.91 -25.52 -5.83
N ASN A 329 0.03 -26.36 -6.30
CA ASN A 329 0.34 -27.70 -5.83
C ASN A 329 -0.80 -28.74 -5.98
N GLU A 330 -2.04 -28.38 -5.65
CA GLU A 330 -3.21 -29.26 -5.68
C GLU A 330 -4.49 -28.50 -6.04
N ALA A 331 -5.47 -29.18 -6.58
CA ALA A 331 -6.80 -28.64 -6.82
C ALA A 331 -7.78 -29.08 -5.72
N PRO A 332 -8.77 -28.24 -5.36
CA PRO A 332 -9.77 -28.60 -4.35
C PRO A 332 -10.65 -29.77 -4.82
N ALA A 333 -11.17 -30.53 -3.87
CA ALA A 333 -12.07 -31.65 -4.12
C ALA A 333 -13.26 -31.23 -4.99
N GLY A 334 -13.64 -32.12 -5.93
CA GLY A 334 -14.72 -31.87 -6.89
C GLY A 334 -14.35 -31.02 -8.10
N VAL A 335 -13.14 -30.49 -8.17
CA VAL A 335 -12.62 -29.74 -9.31
C VAL A 335 -11.67 -30.63 -10.13
N ASN A 336 -12.08 -31.03 -11.33
CA ASN A 336 -11.22 -31.77 -12.25
C ASN A 336 -10.20 -30.81 -12.87
N ALA A 337 -8.97 -30.78 -12.33
CA ALA A 337 -7.88 -29.97 -12.90
C ALA A 337 -7.08 -30.77 -13.94
N CYS A 338 -6.71 -30.10 -15.03
CA CYS A 338 -5.74 -30.66 -15.97
C CYS A 338 -4.32 -30.57 -15.40
N PRO A 339 -3.37 -31.42 -15.83
CA PRO A 339 -1.98 -31.32 -15.37
C PRO A 339 -1.35 -29.93 -15.58
N GLU A 340 -1.72 -29.23 -16.63
CA GLU A 340 -1.23 -27.89 -16.97
C GLU A 340 -1.72 -26.80 -16.01
N GLU A 341 -2.84 -27.04 -15.33
CA GLU A 341 -3.42 -26.14 -14.34
C GLU A 341 -2.78 -26.32 -12.94
N LEU A 342 -2.12 -27.49 -12.70
CA LEU A 342 -1.43 -27.75 -11.43
C LEU A 342 -0.01 -27.19 -11.50
N VAL A 343 0.27 -26.18 -10.69
CA VAL A 343 1.53 -25.43 -10.74
C VAL A 343 2.19 -25.40 -9.36
N PRO A 344 3.44 -25.88 -9.24
CA PRO A 344 4.19 -25.69 -8.00
C PRO A 344 4.34 -24.21 -7.65
N LEU A 345 4.22 -23.86 -6.37
CA LEU A 345 4.31 -22.47 -5.91
C LEU A 345 5.52 -21.73 -6.48
N ALA A 346 6.70 -22.34 -6.46
CA ALA A 346 7.93 -21.71 -6.96
C ALA A 346 7.94 -21.45 -8.48
N GLN A 347 7.02 -22.07 -9.23
CA GLN A 347 6.97 -21.96 -10.70
C GLN A 347 5.85 -21.03 -11.19
N ILE A 348 4.99 -20.50 -10.31
CA ILE A 348 3.81 -19.74 -10.74
C ILE A 348 4.19 -18.48 -11.53
N ALA A 349 5.17 -17.71 -11.08
CA ALA A 349 5.61 -16.50 -11.77
C ALA A 349 6.17 -16.82 -13.17
N SER A 350 7.07 -17.80 -13.26
CA SER A 350 7.65 -18.22 -14.55
C SER A 350 6.58 -18.77 -15.52
N ARG A 351 5.58 -19.48 -15.01
CA ARG A 351 4.45 -19.97 -15.81
C ARG A 351 3.62 -18.83 -16.39
N ILE A 352 3.30 -17.82 -15.58
CA ILE A 352 2.54 -16.63 -16.00
C ILE A 352 3.31 -15.85 -17.08
N LEU A 353 4.60 -15.61 -16.87
CA LEU A 353 5.46 -14.88 -17.80
C LEU A 353 5.66 -15.65 -19.13
N ALA A 354 5.90 -16.96 -19.07
CA ALA A 354 6.05 -17.80 -20.26
C ALA A 354 4.79 -17.86 -21.14
N GLN A 355 3.61 -17.65 -20.57
CA GLN A 355 2.34 -17.55 -21.29
C GLN A 355 1.97 -16.11 -21.69
N HIS A 356 2.85 -15.14 -21.46
CA HIS A 356 2.61 -13.72 -21.74
C HIS A 356 1.35 -13.15 -21.06
N LEU A 357 0.98 -13.68 -19.89
CA LEU A 357 -0.19 -13.25 -19.13
C LEU A 357 0.08 -12.01 -18.27
N ALA A 358 1.34 -11.69 -18.04
CA ALA A 358 1.78 -10.46 -17.39
C ALA A 358 2.96 -9.85 -18.15
N HIS A 359 3.27 -8.58 -17.86
CA HIS A 359 4.45 -7.93 -18.41
C HIS A 359 5.71 -8.38 -17.65
N ASP A 360 6.79 -8.66 -18.40
CA ASP A 360 8.12 -8.94 -17.85
C ASP A 360 8.96 -7.66 -17.96
N TYR A 361 9.25 -7.04 -16.82
CA TYR A 361 10.08 -5.83 -16.74
C TYR A 361 11.57 -6.11 -16.90
N GLN A 362 11.98 -7.37 -17.08
CA GLN A 362 13.36 -7.81 -17.31
C GLN A 362 14.37 -7.24 -16.29
N THR A 363 13.97 -7.09 -15.06
CA THR A 363 14.82 -6.60 -13.97
C THR A 363 15.06 -7.66 -12.91
N SER A 364 16.29 -7.71 -12.37
CA SER A 364 16.64 -8.54 -11.22
C SER A 364 16.46 -7.82 -9.88
N ALA A 365 16.07 -6.54 -9.90
CA ALA A 365 15.91 -5.71 -8.71
C ALA A 365 14.59 -6.01 -7.98
N ARG A 366 14.49 -7.16 -7.34
CA ARG A 366 13.28 -7.71 -6.69
C ARG A 366 12.52 -6.71 -5.82
N LEU A 367 13.23 -5.84 -5.09
CA LEU A 367 12.62 -4.86 -4.18
C LEU A 367 12.41 -3.47 -4.83
N LEU A 368 12.64 -3.34 -6.14
CA LEU A 368 12.16 -2.19 -6.90
C LEU A 368 10.70 -2.45 -7.26
N ARG A 369 9.77 -1.85 -6.57
CA ARG A 369 8.34 -2.00 -6.83
C ARG A 369 7.92 -1.17 -8.03
N ILE A 370 7.13 -1.77 -8.91
CA ILE A 370 6.67 -1.17 -10.16
C ILE A 370 5.16 -1.31 -10.22
N ALA A 371 4.46 -0.18 -10.28
CA ALA A 371 3.02 -0.18 -10.49
C ALA A 371 2.67 0.71 -11.69
N LYS A 372 1.83 0.20 -12.59
CA LYS A 372 1.33 0.93 -13.76
C LYS A 372 -0.08 1.42 -13.50
N PHE A 373 -0.29 2.70 -13.73
CA PHE A 373 -1.58 3.37 -13.65
C PHE A 373 -1.92 4.01 -15.00
N THR A 374 -3.19 4.02 -15.35
CA THR A 374 -3.71 4.75 -16.51
C THR A 374 -4.81 5.70 -16.08
N ARG A 375 -4.76 6.93 -16.56
CA ARG A 375 -5.79 7.95 -16.31
C ARG A 375 -5.90 8.86 -17.52
N ASP A 376 -7.05 8.91 -18.14
CA ASP A 376 -7.26 9.65 -19.37
C ASP A 376 -6.21 9.26 -20.43
N GLU A 377 -5.38 10.18 -20.91
CA GLU A 377 -4.30 9.94 -21.86
C GLU A 377 -2.95 9.65 -21.18
N LEU A 378 -2.91 9.63 -19.84
CA LEU A 378 -1.67 9.39 -19.09
C LEU A 378 -1.44 7.91 -18.83
N THR A 379 -0.20 7.48 -19.02
CA THR A 379 0.32 6.22 -18.46
C THR A 379 1.41 6.56 -17.46
N VAL A 380 1.24 6.14 -16.22
CA VAL A 380 2.14 6.43 -15.12
C VAL A 380 2.74 5.15 -14.58
N PHE A 381 4.05 5.06 -14.54
CA PHE A 381 4.76 4.03 -13.80
C PHE A 381 5.24 4.63 -12.49
N PHE A 382 4.74 4.12 -11.37
CA PHE A 382 5.24 4.47 -10.05
C PHE A 382 6.34 3.47 -9.69
N LEU A 383 7.56 3.94 -9.56
CA LEU A 383 8.72 3.17 -9.18
C LEU A 383 9.11 3.51 -7.74
N PHE A 384 9.26 2.49 -6.91
CA PHE A 384 9.63 2.64 -5.50
C PHE A 384 10.72 1.64 -5.10
N ASN A 385 11.86 2.13 -4.68
CA ASN A 385 12.91 1.29 -4.11
C ASN A 385 12.58 0.96 -2.64
N GLU A 386 11.95 -0.18 -2.43
CA GLU A 386 11.55 -0.67 -1.10
C GLU A 386 12.74 -1.18 -0.26
N SER A 387 13.92 -1.35 -0.88
CA SER A 387 15.11 -1.87 -0.22
C SER A 387 15.84 -0.84 0.64
N LEU A 388 16.77 -1.34 1.48
CA LEU A 388 17.65 -0.52 2.32
C LEU A 388 18.95 -0.09 1.59
N GLN A 389 19.06 -0.34 0.29
CA GLN A 389 20.23 -0.05 -0.52
C GLN A 389 19.85 0.70 -1.79
N THR A 390 20.80 1.41 -2.40
CA THR A 390 20.61 1.99 -3.71
C THR A 390 20.45 0.88 -4.76
N VAL A 391 19.44 1.01 -5.61
CA VAL A 391 19.19 0.14 -6.76
C VAL A 391 19.51 0.89 -8.04
N GLN A 392 20.35 0.28 -8.87
CA GLN A 392 20.60 0.72 -10.25
C GLN A 392 20.23 -0.42 -11.18
N THR A 393 19.31 -0.17 -12.12
CA THR A 393 18.82 -1.20 -13.05
C THR A 393 18.26 -0.57 -14.31
N THR A 394 18.18 -1.38 -15.38
CA THR A 394 17.47 -1.04 -16.60
C THR A 394 16.17 -1.84 -16.64
N LEU A 395 15.09 -1.17 -16.99
CA LEU A 395 13.73 -1.72 -17.09
C LEU A 395 13.29 -1.75 -18.55
N GLN A 396 12.59 -2.81 -18.93
CA GLN A 396 11.84 -2.88 -20.18
C GLN A 396 10.38 -2.55 -19.92
N LEU A 397 9.94 -1.34 -20.25
CA LEU A 397 8.53 -0.93 -20.10
C LEU A 397 7.68 -1.34 -21.32
N PRO A 398 6.36 -1.58 -21.12
CA PRO A 398 5.43 -1.89 -22.22
C PRO A 398 5.00 -0.65 -23.03
N VAL A 399 5.73 0.44 -22.92
CA VAL A 399 5.47 1.72 -23.58
C VAL A 399 6.81 2.36 -23.94
N CYS A 400 6.88 3.04 -25.08
CA CYS A 400 8.06 3.75 -25.55
C CYS A 400 7.73 5.23 -25.82
N GLY A 401 8.77 6.05 -25.96
CA GLY A 401 8.67 7.46 -26.28
C GLY A 401 8.97 8.38 -25.11
N GLN A 402 8.54 9.62 -25.23
CA GLN A 402 8.84 10.71 -24.31
C GLN A 402 8.09 10.55 -22.98
N TYR A 403 8.77 10.82 -21.87
CA TYR A 403 8.18 10.83 -20.54
C TYR A 403 8.77 11.93 -19.65
N ILE A 404 8.04 12.29 -18.60
CA ILE A 404 8.53 13.13 -17.51
C ILE A 404 8.82 12.23 -16.32
N ALA A 405 10.07 12.23 -15.84
CA ALA A 405 10.43 11.67 -14.55
C ALA A 405 10.11 12.69 -13.46
N ALA A 406 9.17 12.38 -12.58
CA ALA A 406 8.66 13.27 -11.55
C ALA A 406 9.05 12.77 -10.16
N ASP A 407 9.90 13.52 -9.47
CA ASP A 407 10.18 13.38 -8.03
C ASP A 407 9.32 14.41 -7.29
N PHE A 408 8.17 13.97 -6.77
CA PHE A 408 7.22 14.85 -6.09
C PHE A 408 7.71 15.34 -4.72
N LEU A 409 8.64 14.61 -4.09
CA LEU A 409 9.20 15.01 -2.80
C LEU A 409 10.13 16.22 -2.94
N ASN A 410 11.01 16.16 -3.96
CA ASN A 410 11.98 17.22 -4.24
C ASN A 410 11.45 18.25 -5.26
N GLU A 411 10.22 18.09 -5.76
CA GLU A 411 9.61 18.92 -6.81
C GLU A 411 10.49 19.03 -8.07
N GLN A 412 11.16 17.91 -8.40
CA GLN A 412 12.01 17.82 -9.58
C GLN A 412 11.29 17.08 -10.70
N TYR A 413 11.32 17.67 -11.87
CA TYR A 413 10.68 17.15 -13.05
C TYR A 413 11.67 17.25 -14.21
N VAL A 414 12.04 16.10 -14.76
CA VAL A 414 13.00 16.04 -15.86
C VAL A 414 12.41 15.25 -17.02
N ARG A 415 12.65 15.74 -18.24
CA ARG A 415 12.26 15.03 -19.45
C ARG A 415 13.33 14.00 -19.82
N ASP A 416 12.88 12.86 -20.32
CA ASP A 416 13.71 11.78 -20.83
C ASP A 416 12.92 11.00 -21.88
N GLU A 417 13.55 10.02 -22.53
CA GLU A 417 12.93 9.20 -23.55
C GLU A 417 13.21 7.73 -23.32
N ALA A 418 12.16 6.91 -23.34
CA ALA A 418 12.24 5.45 -23.30
C ALA A 418 12.39 4.90 -24.72
N ALA A 419 13.61 4.83 -25.21
CA ALA A 419 13.91 4.26 -26.52
C ALA A 419 13.57 2.76 -26.51
N GLN A 420 12.66 2.33 -27.40
CA GLN A 420 12.16 0.95 -27.42
C GLN A 420 11.61 0.44 -26.07
N GLY A 421 11.19 1.34 -25.19
CA GLY A 421 10.69 1.01 -23.84
C GLY A 421 11.79 0.83 -22.79
N GLU A 422 13.05 1.03 -23.11
CA GLU A 422 14.15 0.89 -22.18
C GLU A 422 14.31 2.15 -21.30
N VAL A 423 14.36 1.97 -19.99
CA VAL A 423 14.56 3.04 -19.00
C VAL A 423 15.57 2.60 -17.96
N THR A 424 16.65 3.35 -17.81
CA THR A 424 17.64 3.14 -16.73
C THR A 424 17.33 4.04 -15.55
N VAL A 425 17.21 3.45 -14.38
CA VAL A 425 16.95 4.15 -13.11
C VAL A 425 18.04 3.88 -12.08
N GLU A 426 18.32 4.89 -11.28
CA GLU A 426 19.13 4.77 -10.06
C GLU A 426 18.33 5.42 -8.93
N LEU A 427 17.91 4.62 -7.96
CA LEU A 427 17.08 5.06 -6.84
C LEU A 427 17.77 4.71 -5.53
N ALA A 428 17.97 5.70 -4.67
CA ALA A 428 18.46 5.49 -3.31
C ALA A 428 17.45 4.65 -2.50
N ALA A 429 17.89 4.13 -1.36
CA ALA A 429 17.02 3.41 -0.42
C ALA A 429 15.77 4.25 -0.07
N GLY A 430 14.58 3.67 -0.22
CA GLY A 430 13.31 4.34 0.06
C GLY A 430 12.95 5.48 -0.89
N GLN A 431 13.67 5.66 -2.00
CA GLN A 431 13.34 6.66 -3.01
C GLN A 431 12.27 6.14 -3.97
N SER A 432 11.43 7.05 -4.44
CA SER A 432 10.43 6.80 -5.47
C SER A 432 10.52 7.83 -6.59
N VAL A 433 10.07 7.46 -7.77
CA VAL A 433 9.93 8.34 -8.94
C VAL A 433 8.72 7.89 -9.75
N LEU A 434 8.02 8.83 -10.36
CA LEU A 434 6.95 8.55 -11.30
C LEU A 434 7.43 8.84 -12.72
N LEU A 435 7.23 7.90 -13.63
CA LEU A 435 7.48 8.07 -15.04
C LEU A 435 6.13 8.31 -15.72
N VAL A 436 5.91 9.52 -16.22
CA VAL A 436 4.62 9.97 -16.76
C VAL A 436 4.73 10.09 -18.28
N PHE A 437 4.00 9.24 -18.99
CA PHE A 437 3.89 9.22 -20.44
C PHE A 437 2.56 9.80 -20.89
N GLY A 438 2.55 10.54 -22.00
CA GLY A 438 1.34 11.15 -22.57
C GLY A 438 0.91 12.44 -21.86
N GLY A 439 -0.22 13.01 -22.32
CA GLY A 439 -0.89 14.16 -21.69
C GLY A 439 -0.13 15.51 -21.74
N VAL A 440 1.02 15.56 -22.41
CA VAL A 440 1.87 16.77 -22.52
C VAL A 440 2.15 17.05 -23.98
N SER A 441 1.91 18.29 -24.43
CA SER A 441 2.26 18.70 -25.78
C SER A 441 3.79 18.71 -25.97
N GLN A 442 4.24 18.69 -27.24
CA GLN A 442 5.67 18.77 -27.53
C GLN A 442 6.31 20.07 -27.02
N GLU A 443 5.59 21.18 -27.05
CA GLU A 443 6.07 22.47 -26.52
C GLU A 443 6.23 22.42 -25.01
N GLU A 444 5.24 21.92 -24.31
CA GLU A 444 5.28 21.74 -22.85
C GLU A 444 6.39 20.77 -22.44
N TRP A 445 6.54 19.64 -23.14
CA TRP A 445 7.61 18.68 -22.88
C TRP A 445 8.99 19.31 -23.01
N LEU A 446 9.22 20.14 -24.06
CA LEU A 446 10.48 20.86 -24.25
C LEU A 446 10.76 21.91 -23.18
N ALA A 447 9.74 22.37 -22.47
CA ALA A 447 9.89 23.31 -21.35
C ALA A 447 10.51 22.67 -20.10
N PHE A 448 10.45 21.31 -19.96
CA PHE A 448 11.12 20.63 -18.86
C PHE A 448 12.64 20.53 -19.10
N PRO A 449 13.47 20.60 -18.05
CA PRO A 449 14.89 20.34 -18.17
C PRO A 449 15.13 18.90 -18.64
N ALA A 450 16.13 18.72 -19.52
CA ALA A 450 16.59 17.38 -19.86
C ALA A 450 17.28 16.72 -18.67
N LYS A 451 17.23 15.39 -18.58
CA LYS A 451 17.99 14.62 -17.60
C LYS A 451 19.47 14.96 -17.76
N GLN A 452 20.10 15.36 -16.68
CA GLN A 452 21.54 15.67 -16.65
C GLN A 452 22.31 14.44 -16.23
N ASP A 453 23.51 14.29 -16.77
CA ASP A 453 24.47 13.31 -16.28
C ASP A 453 24.85 13.62 -14.82
N LYS A 454 25.25 12.58 -14.08
CA LYS A 454 25.49 12.63 -12.63
C LYS A 454 26.17 13.90 -12.16
N LEU A 455 25.56 14.58 -11.19
CA LEU A 455 26.21 15.66 -10.46
C LEU A 455 27.49 15.12 -9.77
N HIS A 456 28.60 15.80 -9.96
CA HIS A 456 29.81 15.48 -9.22
C HIS A 456 29.61 15.80 -7.73
N THR A 457 29.67 14.77 -6.89
CA THR A 457 29.60 14.95 -5.44
C THR A 457 30.99 15.26 -4.93
N GLN A 458 31.19 16.44 -4.35
CA GLN A 458 32.40 16.80 -3.64
C GLN A 458 32.18 16.66 -2.13
N ILE A 459 33.05 15.87 -1.49
CA ILE A 459 33.07 15.80 -0.01
C ILE A 459 33.82 17.04 0.47
N LEU A 460 33.13 17.88 1.25
CA LEU A 460 33.74 19.03 1.89
C LEU A 460 34.34 18.58 3.23
N ASP A 461 35.66 18.65 3.34
CA ASP A 461 36.38 18.47 4.60
C ASP A 461 36.52 19.84 5.29
N VAL A 462 35.49 20.24 6.01
CA VAL A 462 35.41 21.56 6.64
C VAL A 462 35.02 21.41 8.12
N GLN A 463 35.45 22.36 8.95
CA GLN A 463 34.97 22.48 10.31
C GLN A 463 33.57 23.13 10.31
N TRP A 464 32.65 22.59 11.07
CA TRP A 464 31.31 23.08 11.20
C TRP A 464 31.13 23.76 12.56
N ASP A 465 30.64 25.00 12.56
CA ASP A 465 30.07 25.62 13.75
C ASP A 465 28.58 25.29 13.82
N ILE A 466 28.15 24.62 14.87
CA ILE A 466 26.76 24.17 15.01
C ILE A 466 26.09 25.00 16.09
N ASP A 467 25.09 25.80 15.70
CA ASP A 467 24.22 26.52 16.61
C ASP A 467 22.94 25.69 16.86
N LEU A 468 22.73 25.31 18.11
CA LEU A 468 21.53 24.60 18.55
C LEU A 468 20.56 25.60 19.14
N ARG A 469 19.38 25.73 18.53
CA ARG A 469 18.30 26.60 19.02
C ARG A 469 17.14 25.77 19.52
N GLU A 470 16.88 25.85 20.82
CA GLU A 470 15.66 25.27 21.41
C GLU A 470 14.51 26.29 21.27
N THR A 471 13.38 25.88 20.72
CA THR A 471 12.22 26.77 20.56
C THR A 471 11.68 27.17 21.96
N GLY A 472 11.88 28.44 22.34
CA GLY A 472 11.40 28.98 23.61
C GLY A 472 12.42 28.99 24.78
N ARG A 473 13.71 28.74 24.50
CA ARG A 473 14.80 28.90 25.48
C ARG A 473 16.04 29.55 24.85
N GLU A 474 16.95 30.05 25.69
CA GLU A 474 18.19 30.72 25.29
C GLU A 474 19.08 29.82 24.42
N GLU A 475 19.83 30.45 23.51
CA GLU A 475 20.74 29.80 22.55
C GLU A 475 21.84 29.03 23.31
N ILE A 476 22.05 27.78 22.91
CA ILE A 476 23.21 26.98 23.33
C ILE A 476 24.10 26.84 22.11
N SER A 477 25.26 27.47 22.12
CA SER A 477 26.27 27.32 21.07
C SER A 477 27.21 26.16 21.43
N ALA A 478 27.41 25.24 20.50
CA ALA A 478 28.38 24.15 20.64
C ALA A 478 29.32 24.15 19.43
N HIS A 479 30.62 24.17 19.68
CA HIS A 479 31.64 24.02 18.63
C HIS A 479 32.00 22.53 18.49
N CYS A 480 31.83 21.98 17.31
CA CYS A 480 32.25 20.62 16.98
C CYS A 480 33.33 20.67 15.91
N ALA A 481 34.53 20.16 16.23
CA ALA A 481 35.60 19.92 15.24
C ALA A 481 35.48 18.47 14.73
N GLY A 482 35.20 18.28 13.42
CA GLY A 482 35.15 16.97 12.77
C GLY A 482 33.86 16.67 12.03
N ASN A 483 33.86 15.59 11.23
CA ASN A 483 32.75 15.15 10.40
C ASN A 483 31.45 14.99 11.25
N PRO A 484 30.33 15.63 10.91
CA PRO A 484 29.15 15.66 11.73
C PRO A 484 28.31 14.38 11.69
N ALA A 485 28.87 13.24 12.07
CA ALA A 485 28.10 12.19 12.69
C ALA A 485 27.84 12.67 14.12
N VAL A 486 26.85 13.56 14.30
CA VAL A 486 26.56 14.16 15.61
C VAL A 486 26.02 13.08 16.53
N GLN A 487 26.90 12.43 17.30
CA GLN A 487 26.51 11.67 18.46
C GLN A 487 26.23 12.67 19.60
N TYR A 488 24.95 12.83 19.91
CA TYR A 488 24.54 13.58 21.07
C TYR A 488 24.90 12.83 22.36
N HIS A 489 25.92 13.29 23.08
CA HIS A 489 26.13 12.95 24.47
C HIS A 489 25.54 14.03 25.38
N ARG A 490 24.54 13.60 26.13
CA ARG A 490 23.82 14.42 27.12
C ARG A 490 24.72 14.78 28.28
N ALA A 491 24.91 16.05 28.53
CA ALA A 491 25.37 16.55 29.82
C ALA A 491 24.14 16.87 30.70
N GLY A 492 23.93 16.09 31.75
CA GLY A 492 22.93 16.38 32.80
C GLY A 492 21.56 15.74 32.59
N GLY A 493 21.26 14.78 33.41
CA GLY A 493 20.14 13.86 33.46
C GLY A 493 18.71 14.42 33.52
N ARG A 494 18.21 15.09 32.49
CA ARG A 494 16.78 15.37 32.30
C ARG A 494 16.31 15.00 30.92
N THR A 495 15.16 14.30 30.84
CA THR A 495 14.45 13.97 29.61
C THR A 495 13.80 15.23 29.07
N GLY A 496 14.39 15.86 28.06
CA GLY A 496 13.82 16.97 27.32
C GLY A 496 13.53 16.55 25.89
N VAL A 497 12.37 16.90 25.37
CA VAL A 497 12.02 16.75 23.97
C VAL A 497 12.83 17.78 23.18
N PHE A 498 13.58 17.33 22.16
CA PHE A 498 14.38 18.22 21.32
C PHE A 498 13.49 18.98 20.35
N ARG A 499 13.69 20.28 20.25
CA ARG A 499 13.04 21.20 19.31
C ARG A 499 14.03 21.59 18.21
N ARG A 500 13.50 22.00 17.08
CA ARG A 500 14.15 22.32 15.82
C ARG A 500 15.59 22.87 15.95
N ASN A 501 16.55 22.21 15.31
CA ASN A 501 17.94 22.65 15.24
C ASN A 501 18.21 23.30 13.88
N THR A 502 18.91 24.44 13.88
CA THR A 502 19.37 25.10 12.66
C THR A 502 20.88 24.91 12.57
N LEU A 503 21.37 24.37 11.46
CA LEU A 503 22.78 24.28 11.16
C LEU A 503 23.16 25.49 10.30
N SER A 504 24.15 26.27 10.74
CA SER A 504 24.75 27.33 9.94
C SER A 504 26.22 27.03 9.70
N TYR A 505 26.68 27.29 8.50
CA TYR A 505 28.08 27.11 8.06
C TYR A 505 28.71 28.47 7.78
N ASN A 506 29.85 28.73 8.37
CA ASN A 506 30.69 29.88 8.06
C ASN A 506 32.02 29.41 7.46
N ASP A 507 32.22 29.68 6.18
CA ASP A 507 33.53 29.45 5.53
C ASP A 507 34.55 30.49 6.01
N LYS A 508 35.56 30.05 6.75
CA LYS A 508 36.66 30.92 7.20
C LYS A 508 37.71 31.21 6.10
N SER A 509 37.55 30.67 4.89
CA SER A 509 38.53 30.87 3.80
C SER A 509 38.50 32.27 3.18
N GLY A 510 37.62 33.17 3.60
CA GLY A 510 37.67 34.58 3.25
C GLY A 510 37.44 34.95 1.78
N LYS A 511 36.97 34.05 0.96
CA LYS A 511 36.59 34.34 -0.42
C LYS A 511 35.11 34.75 -0.47
N SER A 512 34.87 36.04 -0.45
CA SER A 512 33.57 36.63 -0.83
C SER A 512 33.42 36.53 -2.35
N GLY A 513 32.90 35.42 -2.82
CA GLY A 513 32.43 35.27 -4.20
C GLY A 513 30.94 35.44 -4.24
N THR A 514 30.41 36.10 -5.25
CA THR A 514 28.97 36.27 -5.54
C THR A 514 28.27 34.96 -5.86
N ASP A 515 28.95 33.82 -5.82
CA ASP A 515 28.45 32.45 -5.99
C ASP A 515 27.99 31.78 -4.69
N GLY A 516 27.98 32.50 -3.56
CA GLY A 516 27.56 31.95 -2.24
C GLY A 516 26.11 31.56 -2.10
N ALA A 517 25.29 31.64 -3.14
CA ALA A 517 23.89 31.21 -3.13
C ALA A 517 23.69 29.72 -3.43
N GLU A 518 24.67 29.04 -4.02
CA GLU A 518 24.54 27.62 -4.42
C GLU A 518 25.10 26.61 -3.40
N HIS A 519 25.81 27.08 -2.37
CA HIS A 519 26.43 26.20 -1.35
C HIS A 519 25.67 26.12 -0.02
N ARG A 520 24.44 26.62 0.04
CA ARG A 520 23.61 26.41 1.24
C ARG A 520 23.04 25.00 1.20
N THR A 521 23.59 24.18 2.07
CA THR A 521 23.30 22.78 2.32
C THR A 521 21.82 22.42 2.26
N ARG A 522 21.53 21.27 1.66
CA ARG A 522 20.25 20.60 1.36
C ARG A 522 19.16 20.61 2.43
N TRP A 523 19.36 21.16 3.61
CA TRP A 523 18.39 21.23 4.71
C TRP A 523 17.63 22.57 4.81
N HIS A 524 18.13 23.64 4.20
CA HIS A 524 17.50 24.96 4.22
C HIS A 524 16.94 25.40 2.86
N ASP A 525 17.43 24.87 1.77
CA ASP A 525 17.05 25.32 0.42
C ASP A 525 15.72 24.81 -0.08
N SER A 526 15.11 23.83 0.59
CA SER A 526 13.73 23.42 0.27
C SER A 526 12.70 24.57 0.47
N MET A 527 13.00 25.60 1.29
CA MET A 527 12.12 26.74 1.47
C MET A 527 12.38 27.93 0.53
N SER A 528 13.63 28.19 0.16
CA SER A 528 13.97 29.38 -0.68
C SER A 528 13.89 29.11 -2.19
N VAL A 529 14.14 27.89 -2.63
CA VAL A 529 13.93 27.45 -4.01
C VAL A 529 12.43 27.36 -4.33
N CYS A 530 11.60 27.04 -3.34
CA CYS A 530 10.15 26.95 -3.47
C CYS A 530 9.49 28.28 -3.93
N GLN A 531 10.08 29.46 -3.63
CA GLN A 531 9.49 30.75 -4.04
C GLN A 531 9.73 31.11 -5.51
N ARG A 532 10.81 30.64 -6.14
CA ARG A 532 11.10 30.93 -7.56
C ARG A 532 10.51 29.90 -8.53
N GLN A 533 10.23 28.68 -8.07
CA GLN A 533 9.61 27.63 -8.90
C GLN A 533 8.07 27.58 -8.81
N ARG A 534 7.43 28.31 -7.88
CA ARG A 534 5.98 28.29 -7.68
C ARG A 534 5.16 28.57 -8.96
N PHE A 535 5.65 29.37 -9.87
CA PHE A 535 4.96 29.66 -11.15
C PHE A 535 5.03 28.49 -12.15
N ARG A 536 6.11 27.71 -12.18
CA ARG A 536 6.27 26.56 -13.09
C ARG A 536 5.58 25.31 -12.56
N THR A 537 5.62 25.09 -11.25
CA THR A 537 5.02 23.91 -10.60
C THR A 537 3.49 23.95 -10.65
N ALA A 538 2.88 25.12 -10.54
CA ALA A 538 1.43 25.28 -10.69
C ALA A 538 0.95 24.90 -12.10
N HIS A 539 1.73 25.22 -13.13
CA HIS A 539 1.40 24.86 -14.51
C HIS A 539 1.57 23.34 -14.76
N LEU A 540 2.61 22.75 -14.22
CA LEU A 540 2.82 21.29 -14.30
C LEU A 540 1.70 20.51 -13.61
N CYS A 541 1.31 20.92 -12.40
CA CYS A 541 0.17 20.32 -11.72
C CYS A 541 -1.12 20.45 -12.54
N ALA A 542 -1.33 21.58 -13.22
CA ALA A 542 -2.48 21.77 -14.10
C ALA A 542 -2.42 20.85 -15.34
N VAL A 543 -1.24 20.64 -15.91
CA VAL A 543 -1.03 19.79 -17.08
C VAL A 543 -1.11 18.30 -16.72
N LEU A 544 -0.42 17.87 -15.66
CA LEU A 544 -0.41 16.45 -15.24
C LEU A 544 -1.71 16.00 -14.55
N LEU A 545 -2.46 16.94 -13.96
CA LEU A 545 -3.67 16.63 -13.18
C LEU A 545 -4.98 16.89 -13.91
N GLY A 546 -4.91 17.38 -15.18
CA GLY A 546 -6.07 17.73 -16.00
C GLY A 546 -6.75 19.02 -15.54
N HIS A 547 -7.33 19.76 -16.45
CA HIS A 547 -8.00 21.04 -16.21
C HIS A 547 -9.10 20.93 -15.15
N CYS A 548 -8.75 21.10 -13.89
CA CYS A 548 -9.73 21.35 -12.84
C CYS A 548 -9.88 22.88 -12.68
N GLY A 549 -10.89 23.46 -13.31
CA GLY A 549 -11.19 24.90 -13.30
C GLY A 549 -11.64 25.47 -11.95
N ARG A 550 -11.15 24.93 -10.81
CA ARG A 550 -11.47 25.39 -9.45
C ARG A 550 -10.28 25.42 -8.50
N CYS A 551 -9.07 25.60 -9.00
CA CYS A 551 -7.91 25.80 -8.09
C CYS A 551 -7.80 27.24 -7.52
N SER A 552 -8.76 28.15 -7.77
CA SER A 552 -8.71 29.54 -7.31
C SER A 552 -9.33 29.80 -5.93
N GLU A 553 -9.95 28.81 -5.27
CA GLU A 553 -10.68 29.04 -4.00
C GLU A 553 -10.02 28.46 -2.73
N TRP A 554 -8.84 27.84 -2.80
CA TRP A 554 -8.17 27.25 -1.62
C TRP A 554 -6.89 28.00 -1.20
N GLY A 555 -6.82 29.30 -1.46
CA GLY A 555 -5.72 30.19 -1.12
C GLY A 555 -6.11 31.25 -0.08
N LYS A 556 -6.69 30.84 1.05
CA LYS A 556 -6.76 31.70 2.26
C LYS A 556 -6.61 30.84 3.49
#